data_e3f1c8454015ba4087bda7c7a678b185
#
_entry.id   e3f1c8454015ba4087bda7c7a678b185
#
_cell.length_a   1.000
_cell.length_b   1.000
_cell.length_c   1.000
_cell.angle_alpha   90.00
_cell.angle_beta   90.00
_cell.angle_gamma   90.00
#
_symmetry.space_group_name_H-M   'P 1'
#
loop_
_entity.id
_entity.type
_entity.pdbx_description
1 polymer ?
#
loop_
_entity_poly.entity_id
_entity_poly.type
_entity_poly.pdbx_seq_one_letter_code
_entity_poly.pdbx_strand_id
1 'polypeptide(L)'
;MKKTARMLLLLLAFIGAPLLVVSTTSLAADKAVDYPETIDLTDHTHRQVVVDRESGQYLGHPTTCLLEDGKTMLCVYPKGHGRGAIIYKRSEDGGLTWSERLPTPASWSSSQEVPTLHRVVDSNGKKRIIMWSGLYPARLSMTEDDGVNWSELEPAGDWGGIVVMGFVEPLKTGKGHYMAMFHDDGRFFSKNAKRTGTFTLFKTLSSDGGLTWSKPQVVYESSEIHLCEPGCIRSPDGSKLAVLLRENSRRKNSHVIFSEDEGKTWTAPRELPLSLTGDRHTGKYSADGRLLISFRCNSPTASRKGRPFEGDWVAWVGTWDDIVHGHSGQYSVRFKDNTKGYDTTYPGVEVLPDDTFVVTTYGHWIQDEAPYILSVRLKLSELDDLASHSDLEK
;
A
#
# COMPACT_ATOMS: atom_id res chain seq x y z
N MET A 1 33.99 86.94 -43.27
CA MET A 1 34.27 86.87 -41.82
C MET A 1 33.74 85.54 -41.32
N LYS A 2 34.55 84.52 -41.19
CA LYS A 2 34.38 83.38 -40.32
C LYS A 2 35.67 82.52 -40.46
N LYS A 3 36.42 82.41 -39.40
CA LYS A 3 37.67 81.66 -39.29
C LYS A 3 37.36 80.22 -38.95
N THR A 4 37.84 79.32 -39.76
CA THR A 4 37.77 77.84 -39.53
C THR A 4 39.08 77.41 -38.85
N ALA A 5 38.93 76.84 -37.62
CA ALA A 5 40.04 76.16 -36.93
C ALA A 5 40.01 74.67 -37.27
N ARG A 6 41.09 74.14 -37.80
CA ARG A 6 41.30 72.67 -37.98
C ARG A 6 41.89 72.08 -36.70
N MET A 7 41.22 71.11 -36.12
CA MET A 7 41.71 70.32 -35.01
C MET A 7 42.12 68.90 -35.53
N LEU A 8 43.36 68.56 -35.26
CA LEU A 8 44.05 67.32 -35.65
C LEU A 8 43.64 66.23 -34.67
N LEU A 9 43.02 65.17 -35.18
CA LEU A 9 42.62 63.97 -34.38
C LEU A 9 43.70 62.92 -34.47
N LEU A 10 44.35 62.62 -33.33
CA LEU A 10 45.24 61.46 -33.16
C LEU A 10 44.40 60.22 -32.93
N LEU A 11 44.48 59.23 -33.78
CA LEU A 11 43.94 57.90 -33.57
C LEU A 11 44.91 57.08 -32.72
N LEU A 12 44.53 56.73 -31.50
CA LEU A 12 45.15 55.68 -30.72
C LEU A 12 44.43 54.35 -30.99
N ALA A 13 45.09 53.40 -31.57
CA ALA A 13 44.59 52.06 -31.77
C ALA A 13 44.77 51.23 -30.50
N PHE A 14 43.66 50.92 -29.83
CA PHE A 14 43.62 49.92 -28.75
C PHE A 14 43.47 48.52 -29.35
N ILE A 15 44.50 47.70 -29.22
CA ILE A 15 44.43 46.26 -29.49
C ILE A 15 43.75 45.59 -28.29
N GLY A 16 42.47 45.33 -28.42
CA GLY A 16 41.71 44.54 -27.46
C GLY A 16 41.94 43.03 -27.67
N ALA A 17 42.60 42.39 -26.72
CA ALA A 17 42.66 40.95 -26.67
C ALA A 17 41.27 40.37 -26.35
N PRO A 18 40.79 39.30 -27.00
CA PRO A 18 39.50 38.69 -26.65
C PRO A 18 39.62 37.98 -25.31
N LEU A 19 38.80 38.41 -24.31
CA LEU A 19 38.59 37.68 -23.08
C LEU A 19 37.80 36.42 -23.43
N LEU A 20 38.46 35.26 -23.36
CA LEU A 20 37.78 33.95 -23.43
C LEU A 20 36.99 33.76 -22.10
N VAL A 21 35.70 34.02 -22.14
CA VAL A 21 34.79 33.63 -21.04
C VAL A 21 34.59 32.11 -21.15
N VAL A 22 35.36 31.35 -20.38
CA VAL A 22 35.12 29.91 -20.16
C VAL A 22 33.89 29.83 -19.27
N SER A 23 32.74 29.61 -19.89
CA SER A 23 31.51 29.27 -19.18
C SER A 23 31.69 27.87 -18.58
N THR A 24 32.05 27.77 -17.32
CA THR A 24 31.94 26.51 -16.58
C THR A 24 30.46 26.23 -16.33
N THR A 25 29.83 25.50 -17.24
CA THR A 25 28.58 24.82 -16.91
C THR A 25 28.90 23.82 -15.82
N SER A 26 28.57 24.18 -14.58
CA SER A 26 28.48 23.24 -13.49
C SER A 26 27.41 22.23 -13.91
N LEU A 27 27.82 21.05 -14.32
CA LEU A 27 26.95 19.87 -14.33
C LEU A 27 26.48 19.72 -12.88
N ALA A 28 25.22 20.08 -12.62
CA ALA A 28 24.56 19.68 -11.39
C ALA A 28 24.74 18.16 -11.33
N ALA A 29 25.56 17.70 -10.40
CA ALA A 29 25.62 16.28 -10.07
C ALA A 29 24.17 15.87 -9.78
N ASP A 30 23.63 14.91 -10.55
CA ASP A 30 22.38 14.26 -10.22
C ASP A 30 22.51 13.87 -8.74
N LYS A 31 21.69 14.49 -7.88
CA LYS A 31 21.62 14.07 -6.49
C LYS A 31 21.27 12.60 -6.55
N ALA A 32 22.18 11.75 -6.12
CA ALA A 32 21.90 10.34 -5.92
C ALA A 32 20.60 10.27 -5.15
N VAL A 33 19.61 9.56 -5.70
CA VAL A 33 18.33 9.36 -5.03
C VAL A 33 18.67 8.68 -3.72
N ASP A 34 18.30 9.31 -2.59
CA ASP A 34 18.47 8.72 -1.26
C ASP A 34 17.54 7.52 -1.16
N TYR A 35 18.08 6.33 -1.51
CA TYR A 35 17.38 5.06 -1.48
C TYR A 35 18.07 4.16 -0.44
N PRO A 36 17.32 3.52 0.47
CA PRO A 36 17.92 2.71 1.52
C PRO A 36 18.57 1.46 0.94
N GLU A 37 19.36 0.78 1.74
CA GLU A 37 19.91 -0.53 1.39
C GLU A 37 18.80 -1.47 0.87
N THR A 38 19.12 -2.27 -0.15
CA THR A 38 18.16 -3.17 -0.80
C THR A 38 18.51 -4.62 -0.51
N ILE A 39 17.57 -5.35 0.06
CA ILE A 39 17.70 -6.78 0.39
C ILE A 39 16.80 -7.58 -0.54
N ASP A 40 17.36 -8.54 -1.24
CA ASP A 40 16.63 -9.39 -2.17
C ASP A 40 16.41 -10.80 -1.59
N LEU A 41 15.15 -11.15 -1.36
CA LEU A 41 14.73 -12.46 -0.83
C LEU A 41 14.17 -13.39 -1.93
N THR A 42 14.24 -13.01 -3.20
CA THR A 42 13.66 -13.77 -4.32
C THR A 42 14.03 -15.25 -4.30
N ASP A 43 15.29 -15.55 -4.04
CA ASP A 43 15.83 -16.92 -4.04
C ASP A 43 15.83 -17.60 -2.67
N HIS A 44 15.34 -16.93 -1.64
CA HIS A 44 15.19 -17.48 -0.29
C HIS A 44 13.94 -18.37 -0.18
N THR A 45 13.91 -19.45 -0.96
CA THR A 45 12.72 -20.33 -1.11
C THR A 45 12.27 -20.98 0.21
N HIS A 46 13.19 -21.16 1.17
CA HIS A 46 12.86 -21.65 2.51
C HIS A 46 11.92 -20.72 3.31
N ARG A 47 11.79 -19.45 2.91
CA ARG A 47 10.88 -18.46 3.47
C ARG A 47 9.51 -18.45 2.81
N GLN A 48 9.38 -19.15 1.67
CA GLN A 48 8.20 -19.07 0.80
C GLN A 48 7.24 -20.22 1.07
N VAL A 49 5.95 -19.90 1.21
CA VAL A 49 4.87 -20.87 1.39
C VAL A 49 3.79 -20.60 0.35
N VAL A 50 3.50 -21.59 -0.50
CA VAL A 50 2.38 -21.51 -1.44
C VAL A 50 1.08 -21.67 -0.66
N VAL A 51 0.25 -20.62 -0.65
CA VAL A 51 -1.06 -20.62 -0.01
C VAL A 51 -2.08 -21.34 -0.88
N ASP A 52 -2.15 -20.98 -2.15
CA ASP A 52 -2.99 -21.64 -3.15
C ASP A 52 -2.45 -21.41 -4.57
N ARG A 53 -2.55 -22.45 -5.41
CA ARG A 53 -2.15 -22.43 -6.82
C ARG A 53 -3.04 -23.36 -7.61
N GLU A 54 -3.56 -22.90 -8.75
CA GLU A 54 -4.37 -23.68 -9.66
C GLU A 54 -3.87 -23.45 -11.10
N SER A 55 -3.55 -24.52 -11.81
CA SER A 55 -3.00 -24.44 -13.16
C SER A 55 -3.95 -23.68 -14.10
N GLY A 56 -3.45 -22.64 -14.77
CA GLY A 56 -4.21 -21.83 -15.72
C GLY A 56 -5.26 -20.90 -15.11
N GLN A 57 -5.46 -20.92 -13.77
CA GLN A 57 -6.42 -20.07 -13.08
C GLN A 57 -5.72 -18.89 -12.41
N TYR A 58 -6.18 -17.68 -12.73
CA TYR A 58 -5.79 -16.48 -12.00
C TYR A 58 -6.31 -16.52 -10.56
N LEU A 59 -5.42 -16.47 -9.57
CA LEU A 59 -5.73 -16.27 -8.16
C LEU A 59 -5.06 -14.97 -7.73
N GLY A 60 -5.84 -14.00 -7.21
CA GLY A 60 -5.27 -12.69 -6.93
C GLY A 60 -5.89 -11.97 -5.74
N HIS A 61 -5.25 -10.88 -5.31
CA HIS A 61 -5.74 -9.93 -4.32
C HIS A 61 -6.12 -10.56 -2.96
N PRO A 62 -5.22 -11.34 -2.30
CA PRO A 62 -5.54 -11.93 -1.01
C PRO A 62 -5.57 -10.88 0.10
N THR A 63 -6.36 -11.15 1.12
CA THR A 63 -6.20 -10.55 2.43
C THR A 63 -6.13 -11.63 3.49
N THR A 64 -5.37 -11.38 4.55
CA THR A 64 -5.21 -12.29 5.68
C THR A 64 -5.75 -11.70 6.96
N CYS A 65 -6.02 -12.55 7.93
CA CYS A 65 -6.40 -12.15 9.28
C CYS A 65 -5.85 -13.17 10.27
N LEU A 66 -4.92 -12.76 11.13
CA LEU A 66 -4.43 -13.57 12.24
C LEU A 66 -5.44 -13.54 13.38
N LEU A 67 -5.82 -14.70 13.91
CA LEU A 67 -6.71 -14.82 15.07
C LEU A 67 -5.95 -14.52 16.37
N GLU A 68 -6.70 -14.43 17.48
CA GLU A 68 -6.14 -14.06 18.78
C GLU A 68 -5.31 -15.16 19.43
N ASP A 69 -5.44 -16.41 18.96
CA ASP A 69 -4.58 -17.50 19.38
C ASP A 69 -3.12 -17.35 18.92
N GLY A 70 -2.86 -16.34 18.08
CA GLY A 70 -1.55 -16.00 17.56
C GLY A 70 -0.96 -16.99 16.55
N LYS A 71 -1.76 -17.93 16.06
CA LYS A 71 -1.31 -18.97 15.11
C LYS A 71 -2.32 -19.26 13.99
N THR A 72 -3.62 -19.16 14.26
CA THR A 72 -4.63 -19.39 13.24
C THR A 72 -4.73 -18.20 12.32
N MET A 73 -4.63 -18.42 11.02
CA MET A 73 -4.74 -17.40 9.99
C MET A 73 -5.85 -17.73 9.01
N LEU A 74 -6.64 -16.74 8.64
CA LEU A 74 -7.62 -16.80 7.57
C LEU A 74 -7.09 -16.10 6.34
N CYS A 75 -7.41 -16.62 5.15
CA CYS A 75 -7.06 -16.00 3.88
C CYS A 75 -8.23 -16.06 2.92
N VAL A 76 -8.60 -14.93 2.34
CA VAL A 76 -9.62 -14.82 1.28
C VAL A 76 -9.05 -14.12 0.06
N TYR A 77 -9.48 -14.54 -1.13
CA TYR A 77 -9.07 -13.95 -2.41
C TYR A 77 -10.06 -14.32 -3.51
N PRO A 78 -10.22 -13.50 -4.56
CA PRO A 78 -11.08 -13.84 -5.68
C PRO A 78 -10.41 -14.81 -6.65
N LYS A 79 -11.20 -15.64 -7.28
CA LYS A 79 -10.82 -16.48 -8.42
C LYS A 79 -10.81 -15.67 -9.71
N GLY A 80 -9.88 -14.70 -9.78
CA GLY A 80 -9.72 -13.74 -10.88
C GLY A 80 -9.04 -12.45 -10.42
N HIS A 81 -8.85 -11.51 -11.33
CA HIS A 81 -8.29 -10.19 -11.04
C HIS A 81 -9.35 -9.29 -10.37
N GLY A 82 -9.42 -9.32 -9.04
CA GLY A 82 -10.40 -8.57 -8.23
C GLY A 82 -11.83 -9.09 -8.32
N ARG A 83 -12.15 -9.96 -9.27
CA ARG A 83 -13.49 -10.46 -9.56
C ARG A 83 -13.54 -11.97 -9.59
N GLY A 84 -14.72 -12.53 -9.35
CA GLY A 84 -14.96 -13.97 -9.39
C GLY A 84 -15.40 -14.51 -8.03
N ALA A 85 -15.45 -15.81 -7.88
CA ALA A 85 -15.79 -16.44 -6.61
C ALA A 85 -14.71 -16.14 -5.56
N ILE A 86 -15.13 -15.79 -4.35
CA ILE A 86 -14.24 -15.67 -3.21
C ILE A 86 -13.86 -17.04 -2.73
N ILE A 87 -12.57 -17.31 -2.67
CA ILE A 87 -11.98 -18.51 -2.10
C ILE A 87 -11.60 -18.22 -0.65
N TYR A 88 -11.77 -19.23 0.19
CA TYR A 88 -11.44 -19.16 1.61
C TYR A 88 -10.53 -20.33 2.00
N LYS A 89 -9.44 -20.02 2.69
CA LYS A 89 -8.49 -20.99 3.26
C LYS A 89 -8.13 -20.61 4.69
N ARG A 90 -7.70 -21.60 5.46
CA ARG A 90 -7.31 -21.48 6.87
C ARG A 90 -5.97 -22.14 7.10
N SER A 91 -5.14 -21.54 7.90
CA SER A 91 -3.92 -22.11 8.49
C SER A 91 -4.09 -22.19 10.00
N GLU A 92 -3.54 -23.23 10.63
CA GLU A 92 -3.55 -23.42 12.10
C GLU A 92 -2.16 -23.39 12.72
N ASP A 93 -1.15 -23.06 11.93
CA ASP A 93 0.28 -23.12 12.29
C ASP A 93 1.05 -21.84 11.91
N GLY A 94 0.37 -20.70 11.90
CA GLY A 94 0.98 -19.41 11.56
C GLY A 94 1.36 -19.29 10.09
N GLY A 95 0.61 -19.92 9.18
CA GLY A 95 0.81 -19.84 7.75
C GLY A 95 1.91 -20.74 7.19
N LEU A 96 2.37 -21.75 7.95
CA LEU A 96 3.30 -22.76 7.44
C LEU A 96 2.61 -23.77 6.52
N THR A 97 1.37 -24.12 6.85
CA THR A 97 0.52 -24.95 6.00
C THR A 97 -0.88 -24.34 5.88
N TRP A 98 -1.58 -24.65 4.80
CA TRP A 98 -2.90 -24.13 4.51
C TRP A 98 -3.86 -25.27 4.17
N SER A 99 -5.11 -25.16 4.63
CA SER A 99 -6.18 -26.11 4.34
C SER A 99 -6.44 -26.23 2.84
N GLU A 100 -7.18 -27.24 2.44
CA GLU A 100 -7.92 -27.20 1.17
C GLU A 100 -8.89 -25.99 1.17
N ARG A 101 -9.42 -25.63 0.01
CA ARG A 101 -10.44 -24.56 -0.10
C ARG A 101 -11.67 -24.95 0.69
N LEU A 102 -12.06 -24.08 1.61
CA LEU A 102 -13.20 -24.31 2.51
C LEU A 102 -14.53 -23.90 1.86
N PRO A 103 -15.65 -24.48 2.29
CA PRO A 103 -16.97 -24.05 1.86
C PRO A 103 -17.23 -22.58 2.17
N THR A 104 -17.95 -21.90 1.29
CA THR A 104 -18.29 -20.48 1.40
C THR A 104 -19.80 -20.26 1.20
N PRO A 105 -20.39 -19.18 1.76
CA PRO A 105 -21.77 -18.80 1.46
C PRO A 105 -22.04 -18.63 -0.03
N ALA A 106 -23.28 -18.83 -0.46
CA ALA A 106 -23.63 -18.80 -1.89
C ALA A 106 -23.35 -17.44 -2.56
N SER A 107 -23.55 -16.33 -1.85
CA SER A 107 -23.27 -14.96 -2.35
C SER A 107 -21.79 -14.68 -2.59
N TRP A 108 -20.87 -15.48 -2.01
CA TRP A 108 -19.45 -15.33 -2.25
C TRP A 108 -19.02 -15.81 -3.66
N SER A 109 -19.90 -16.52 -4.38
CA SER A 109 -19.66 -16.93 -5.76
C SER A 109 -19.48 -15.76 -6.75
N SER A 110 -19.83 -14.53 -6.35
CA SER A 110 -19.86 -13.34 -7.21
C SER A 110 -19.19 -12.12 -6.57
N SER A 111 -17.92 -12.21 -6.19
CA SER A 111 -17.15 -11.00 -5.84
C SER A 111 -16.98 -10.13 -7.09
N GLN A 112 -17.11 -8.81 -6.91
CA GLN A 112 -16.89 -7.82 -7.98
C GLN A 112 -15.61 -7.02 -7.79
N GLU A 113 -15.03 -7.07 -6.58
CA GLU A 113 -13.77 -6.45 -6.23
C GLU A 113 -13.15 -7.16 -5.02
N VAL A 114 -11.93 -6.79 -4.63
CA VAL A 114 -11.11 -7.44 -3.61
C VAL A 114 -11.87 -7.67 -2.29
N PRO A 115 -12.00 -8.91 -1.80
CA PRO A 115 -12.49 -9.16 -0.45
C PRO A 115 -11.45 -8.74 0.58
N THR A 116 -11.86 -8.03 1.65
CA THR A 116 -10.93 -7.59 2.71
C THR A 116 -11.44 -8.00 4.09
N LEU A 117 -10.58 -8.71 4.85
CA LEU A 117 -10.85 -9.18 6.21
C LEU A 117 -10.41 -8.18 7.25
N HIS A 118 -11.24 -7.95 8.26
CA HIS A 118 -10.92 -7.08 9.38
C HIS A 118 -11.50 -7.61 10.69
N ARG A 119 -10.69 -7.62 11.75
CA ARG A 119 -11.14 -7.95 13.10
C ARG A 119 -11.81 -6.74 13.73
N VAL A 120 -12.95 -6.98 14.36
CA VAL A 120 -13.72 -5.95 15.07
C VAL A 120 -14.22 -6.47 16.41
N VAL A 121 -14.42 -5.55 17.35
CA VAL A 121 -14.94 -5.86 18.69
C VAL A 121 -16.03 -4.84 19.02
N ASP A 122 -17.20 -5.27 19.45
CA ASP A 122 -18.28 -4.36 19.82
C ASP A 122 -18.09 -3.77 21.25
N SER A 123 -19.00 -2.88 21.65
CA SER A 123 -18.96 -2.22 22.96
C SER A 123 -19.07 -3.21 24.14
N ASN A 124 -19.63 -4.40 23.94
CA ASN A 124 -19.76 -5.47 24.91
C ASN A 124 -18.58 -6.43 24.94
N GLY A 125 -17.60 -6.23 24.06
CA GLY A 125 -16.43 -7.08 23.94
C GLY A 125 -16.64 -8.30 23.03
N LYS A 126 -17.76 -8.40 22.31
CA LYS A 126 -17.98 -9.48 21.34
C LYS A 126 -17.12 -9.27 20.11
N LYS A 127 -16.34 -10.28 19.80
CA LYS A 127 -15.37 -10.31 18.70
C LYS A 127 -16.02 -10.84 17.44
N ARG A 128 -15.64 -10.27 16.30
CA ARG A 128 -16.06 -10.69 14.96
C ARG A 128 -14.94 -10.49 13.97
N ILE A 129 -15.05 -11.17 12.85
CA ILE A 129 -14.30 -10.83 11.66
C ILE A 129 -15.32 -10.44 10.60
N ILE A 130 -15.13 -9.26 10.02
CA ILE A 130 -15.94 -8.78 8.92
C ILE A 130 -15.16 -8.89 7.62
N MET A 131 -15.87 -9.17 6.53
CA MET A 131 -15.31 -9.20 5.18
C MET A 131 -16.08 -8.25 4.29
N TRP A 132 -15.36 -7.26 3.74
CA TRP A 132 -15.91 -6.38 2.72
C TRP A 132 -15.73 -6.96 1.33
N SER A 133 -16.68 -6.67 0.45
CA SER A 133 -16.59 -6.92 -1.00
C SER A 133 -17.07 -5.69 -1.75
N GLY A 134 -16.26 -5.23 -2.71
CA GLY A 134 -16.44 -3.94 -3.38
C GLY A 134 -17.37 -3.91 -4.55
N LEU A 135 -17.24 -2.91 -5.21
CA LEU A 135 -17.90 -1.99 -6.12
C LEU A 135 -19.25 -1.52 -5.58
N TYR A 136 -20.32 -1.54 -6.38
CA TYR A 136 -21.64 -1.07 -5.97
C TYR A 136 -22.68 -2.22 -6.03
N PRO A 137 -23.46 -2.39 -4.97
CA PRO A 137 -23.26 -1.82 -3.64
C PRO A 137 -22.07 -2.46 -2.93
N ALA A 138 -21.43 -1.72 -2.00
CA ALA A 138 -20.49 -2.31 -1.07
C ALA A 138 -21.22 -3.33 -0.19
N ARG A 139 -20.67 -4.54 -0.06
CA ARG A 139 -21.29 -5.66 0.67
C ARG A 139 -20.42 -6.05 1.84
N LEU A 140 -21.05 -6.59 2.87
CA LEU A 140 -20.42 -7.04 4.09
C LEU A 140 -20.88 -8.46 4.42
N SER A 141 -19.94 -9.31 4.81
CA SER A 141 -20.15 -10.62 5.43
C SER A 141 -19.44 -10.67 6.77
N MET A 142 -19.85 -11.52 7.69
CA MET A 142 -19.20 -11.63 9.01
C MET A 142 -19.17 -13.06 9.52
N THR A 143 -18.28 -13.29 10.47
CA THR A 143 -18.23 -14.49 11.32
C THR A 143 -18.10 -14.09 12.78
N GLU A 144 -18.72 -14.90 13.66
CA GLU A 144 -18.68 -14.74 15.12
C GLU A 144 -18.02 -15.94 15.81
N ASP A 145 -17.48 -16.88 15.04
CA ASP A 145 -16.90 -18.14 15.47
C ASP A 145 -15.53 -18.42 14.81
N ASP A 146 -14.72 -17.36 14.69
CA ASP A 146 -13.35 -17.44 14.17
C ASP A 146 -13.24 -18.03 12.76
N GLY A 147 -14.23 -17.74 11.91
CA GLY A 147 -14.24 -18.14 10.51
C GLY A 147 -14.78 -19.54 10.24
N VAL A 148 -15.40 -20.22 11.21
CA VAL A 148 -16.03 -21.54 10.99
C VAL A 148 -17.29 -21.38 10.15
N ASN A 149 -18.14 -20.42 10.49
CA ASN A 149 -19.34 -20.07 9.73
C ASN A 149 -19.32 -18.59 9.32
N TRP A 150 -19.80 -18.33 8.12
CA TRP A 150 -19.89 -16.98 7.57
C TRP A 150 -21.31 -16.63 7.16
N SER A 151 -21.71 -15.39 7.32
CA SER A 151 -22.96 -14.88 6.77
C SER A 151 -22.88 -14.68 5.26
N GLU A 152 -24.02 -14.55 4.61
CA GLU A 152 -24.08 -14.09 3.22
C GLU A 152 -23.52 -12.66 3.11
N LEU A 153 -23.10 -12.27 1.90
CA LEU A 153 -22.71 -10.89 1.58
C LEU A 153 -23.95 -10.04 1.38
N GLU A 154 -24.22 -9.13 2.33
CA GLU A 154 -25.34 -8.20 2.28
C GLU A 154 -24.88 -6.77 1.99
N PRO A 155 -25.69 -5.95 1.31
CA PRO A 155 -25.36 -4.54 1.12
C PRO A 155 -25.12 -3.81 2.44
N ALA A 156 -23.99 -3.14 2.59
CA ALA A 156 -23.69 -2.30 3.76
C ALA A 156 -24.39 -0.93 3.71
N GLY A 157 -24.95 -0.56 2.55
CA GLY A 157 -25.68 0.66 2.31
C GLY A 157 -25.89 0.92 0.81
N ASP A 158 -26.54 2.02 0.48
CA ASP A 158 -26.75 2.45 -0.91
C ASP A 158 -25.55 3.28 -1.40
N TRP A 159 -24.37 2.66 -1.37
CA TRP A 159 -23.10 3.25 -1.82
C TRP A 159 -22.09 2.15 -2.16
N GLY A 160 -21.03 2.52 -2.88
CA GLY A 160 -19.95 1.63 -3.24
C GLY A 160 -18.63 2.37 -3.45
N GLY A 161 -17.65 1.68 -4.00
CA GLY A 161 -16.34 2.23 -4.29
C GLY A 161 -15.38 1.21 -4.87
N ILE A 162 -14.30 1.69 -5.45
CA ILE A 162 -13.24 0.88 -6.03
C ILE A 162 -12.38 0.30 -4.90
N VAL A 163 -12.08 -1.02 -4.96
CA VAL A 163 -11.29 -1.69 -3.92
C VAL A 163 -11.82 -1.27 -2.54
N VAL A 164 -13.06 -1.58 -2.28
CA VAL A 164 -13.74 -1.16 -1.06
C VAL A 164 -13.02 -1.73 0.15
N MET A 165 -12.79 -0.85 1.09
CA MET A 165 -12.06 -0.91 2.35
C MET A 165 -10.57 -1.19 2.19
N GLY A 166 -9.82 -0.09 2.15
CA GLY A 166 -8.38 -0.11 2.30
C GLY A 166 -7.95 -0.57 3.69
N PHE A 167 -8.70 -0.14 4.72
CA PHE A 167 -8.51 -0.53 6.11
C PHE A 167 -9.80 -0.36 6.92
N VAL A 168 -9.83 -0.97 8.11
CA VAL A 168 -10.78 -0.71 9.19
C VAL A 168 -9.97 -0.48 10.47
N GLU A 169 -10.04 0.73 11.01
CA GLU A 169 -9.24 1.19 12.15
C GLU A 169 -10.12 1.43 13.38
N PRO A 170 -9.82 0.85 14.56
CA PRO A 170 -10.51 1.15 15.78
C PRO A 170 -10.26 2.60 16.22
N LEU A 171 -11.32 3.28 16.65
CA LEU A 171 -11.24 4.66 17.12
C LEU A 171 -11.25 4.75 18.63
N LYS A 172 -10.48 5.67 19.20
CA LYS A 172 -10.47 5.97 20.64
C LYS A 172 -11.71 6.75 21.12
N THR A 173 -12.61 7.11 20.20
CA THR A 173 -13.85 7.84 20.51
C THR A 173 -14.90 7.02 21.26
N GLY A 174 -14.77 5.70 21.28
CA GLY A 174 -15.66 4.80 22.00
C GLY A 174 -15.35 3.33 21.75
N LYS A 175 -15.76 2.46 22.66
CA LYS A 175 -15.70 1.01 22.44
C LYS A 175 -16.62 0.61 21.29
N GLY A 176 -16.13 -0.19 20.37
CA GLY A 176 -16.86 -0.61 19.18
C GLY A 176 -16.94 0.45 18.08
N HIS A 177 -16.22 1.58 18.24
CA HIS A 177 -16.14 2.60 17.19
C HIS A 177 -15.02 2.28 16.21
N TYR A 178 -15.33 2.37 14.92
CA TYR A 178 -14.39 2.12 13.83
C TYR A 178 -14.53 3.15 12.72
N MET A 179 -13.43 3.40 12.04
CA MET A 179 -13.38 4.11 10.76
C MET A 179 -12.89 3.14 9.69
N ALA A 180 -13.55 3.15 8.55
CA ALA A 180 -13.08 2.49 7.35
C ALA A 180 -12.91 3.52 6.23
N MET A 181 -11.91 3.34 5.37
CA MET A 181 -11.62 4.27 4.29
C MET A 181 -11.44 3.54 2.96
N PHE A 182 -11.95 4.16 1.89
CA PHE A 182 -11.89 3.66 0.53
C PHE A 182 -11.85 4.82 -0.48
N HIS A 183 -11.82 4.51 -1.77
CA HIS A 183 -11.84 5.53 -2.82
C HIS A 183 -12.81 5.19 -3.94
N ASP A 184 -13.16 6.20 -4.71
CA ASP A 184 -13.87 6.05 -5.99
C ASP A 184 -13.43 7.14 -6.99
N ASP A 185 -13.62 6.88 -8.28
CA ASP A 185 -13.39 7.85 -9.35
C ASP A 185 -14.71 8.29 -10.02
N GLY A 186 -15.80 8.15 -9.28
CA GLY A 186 -17.17 8.45 -9.69
C GLY A 186 -17.93 7.27 -10.30
N ARG A 187 -17.28 6.12 -10.58
CA ARG A 187 -17.93 5.00 -11.28
C ARG A 187 -18.84 4.14 -10.41
N PHE A 188 -18.48 3.97 -9.14
CA PHE A 188 -19.10 2.95 -8.30
C PHE A 188 -19.67 3.48 -6.98
N PHE A 189 -19.61 4.79 -6.73
CA PHE A 189 -20.15 5.35 -5.51
C PHE A 189 -21.68 5.23 -5.43
N SER A 190 -22.39 5.27 -6.55
CA SER A 190 -23.84 5.08 -6.61
C SER A 190 -24.26 4.27 -7.83
N LYS A 191 -25.51 3.81 -7.84
CA LYS A 191 -26.07 3.05 -8.96
C LYS A 191 -26.03 3.91 -10.25
N ASN A 192 -25.51 3.31 -11.32
CA ASN A 192 -25.38 3.96 -12.64
C ASN A 192 -24.48 5.21 -12.67
N ALA A 193 -23.64 5.41 -11.66
CA ALA A 193 -22.67 6.49 -11.64
C ALA A 193 -21.68 6.39 -12.82
N LYS A 194 -21.13 7.53 -13.22
CA LYS A 194 -20.18 7.62 -14.33
C LYS A 194 -18.87 8.22 -13.86
N ARG A 195 -17.78 7.80 -14.47
CA ARG A 195 -16.45 8.34 -14.19
C ARG A 195 -16.45 9.87 -14.30
N THR A 196 -16.01 10.52 -13.24
CA THR A 196 -15.92 11.98 -13.16
C THR A 196 -14.54 12.51 -13.53
N GLY A 197 -13.50 11.68 -13.50
CA GLY A 197 -12.09 12.09 -13.59
C GLY A 197 -11.53 12.61 -12.27
N THR A 198 -12.38 12.74 -11.24
CA THR A 198 -11.99 13.14 -9.88
C THR A 198 -11.83 11.89 -9.03
N PHE A 199 -10.69 11.77 -8.36
CA PHE A 199 -10.45 10.72 -7.36
C PHE A 199 -10.85 11.26 -5.99
N THR A 200 -11.74 10.54 -5.33
CA THR A 200 -12.28 10.91 -4.02
C THR A 200 -11.97 9.82 -3.00
N LEU A 201 -11.36 10.23 -1.89
CA LEU A 201 -11.21 9.40 -0.70
C LEU A 201 -12.43 9.57 0.19
N PHE A 202 -13.01 8.47 0.60
CA PHE A 202 -14.16 8.42 1.49
C PHE A 202 -13.81 7.72 2.78
N LYS A 203 -14.40 8.20 3.88
CA LYS A 203 -14.47 7.46 5.15
C LYS A 203 -15.91 7.12 5.49
N THR A 204 -16.12 5.99 6.16
CA THR A 204 -17.37 5.60 6.79
C THR A 204 -17.11 5.18 8.22
N LEU A 205 -18.07 5.36 9.11
CA LEU A 205 -17.92 5.14 10.53
C LEU A 205 -18.92 4.09 11.02
N SER A 206 -18.47 3.27 11.96
CA SER A 206 -19.29 2.35 12.74
C SER A 206 -19.20 2.69 14.22
N SER A 207 -20.28 2.50 14.97
CA SER A 207 -20.32 2.65 16.43
C SER A 207 -20.84 1.39 17.14
N ASP A 208 -21.03 0.30 16.42
CA ASP A 208 -21.65 -0.95 16.89
C ASP A 208 -20.77 -2.19 16.64
N GLY A 209 -19.45 -1.98 16.53
CA GLY A 209 -18.50 -3.08 16.30
C GLY A 209 -18.46 -3.54 14.84
N GLY A 210 -18.67 -2.64 13.90
CA GLY A 210 -18.54 -2.93 12.47
C GLY A 210 -19.75 -3.60 11.82
N LEU A 211 -20.89 -3.65 12.52
CA LEU A 211 -22.11 -4.27 12.01
C LEU A 211 -22.85 -3.35 11.04
N THR A 212 -22.92 -2.06 11.38
CA THR A 212 -23.53 -1.04 10.52
C THR A 212 -22.54 0.12 10.28
N TRP A 213 -22.69 0.78 9.14
CA TRP A 213 -21.77 1.80 8.68
C TRP A 213 -22.51 3.05 8.20
N SER A 214 -22.00 4.20 8.58
CA SER A 214 -22.58 5.49 8.18
C SER A 214 -22.52 5.69 6.66
N LYS A 215 -23.32 6.62 6.14
CA LYS A 215 -23.11 7.13 4.78
C LYS A 215 -21.69 7.67 4.68
N PRO A 216 -20.95 7.34 3.60
CA PRO A 216 -19.58 7.81 3.41
C PRO A 216 -19.45 9.33 3.36
N GLN A 217 -18.36 9.83 3.92
CA GLN A 217 -18.00 11.25 3.97
C GLN A 217 -16.71 11.45 3.18
N VAL A 218 -16.62 12.53 2.42
CA VAL A 218 -15.41 12.90 1.68
C VAL A 218 -14.32 13.30 2.67
N VAL A 219 -13.12 12.73 2.47
CA VAL A 219 -11.89 13.08 3.18
C VAL A 219 -11.00 13.98 2.32
N TYR A 220 -10.86 13.62 1.07
CA TYR A 220 -10.06 14.35 0.08
C TYR A 220 -10.59 14.06 -1.32
N GLU A 221 -10.55 15.05 -2.19
CA GLU A 221 -10.88 14.85 -3.60
C GLU A 221 -9.98 15.71 -4.49
N SER A 222 -9.63 15.19 -5.67
CA SER A 222 -8.81 15.91 -6.64
C SER A 222 -8.96 15.30 -8.04
N SER A 223 -8.96 16.19 -9.05
CA SER A 223 -8.78 15.82 -10.46
C SER A 223 -7.32 15.87 -10.91
N GLU A 224 -6.42 16.41 -10.09
CA GLU A 224 -4.99 16.60 -10.40
C GLU A 224 -4.13 15.51 -9.78
N ILE A 225 -4.37 15.17 -8.51
CA ILE A 225 -3.65 14.16 -7.75
C ILE A 225 -4.62 13.02 -7.45
N HIS A 226 -4.40 11.88 -8.09
CA HIS A 226 -5.32 10.74 -8.05
C HIS A 226 -5.01 9.81 -6.87
N LEU A 227 -5.32 10.26 -5.64
CA LEU A 227 -5.06 9.47 -4.44
C LEU A 227 -6.09 8.35 -4.26
N CYS A 228 -5.60 7.15 -3.95
CA CYS A 228 -6.42 5.95 -3.83
C CYS A 228 -5.76 4.87 -2.96
N GLU A 229 -6.45 3.76 -2.74
CA GLU A 229 -5.99 2.56 -2.03
C GLU A 229 -5.37 2.89 -0.65
N PRO A 230 -6.15 3.50 0.27
CA PRO A 230 -5.63 3.94 1.56
C PRO A 230 -5.16 2.78 2.42
N GLY A 231 -3.98 2.92 3.05
CA GLY A 231 -3.44 2.04 4.08
C GLY A 231 -3.17 2.84 5.36
N CYS A 232 -3.68 2.41 6.51
CA CYS A 232 -3.58 3.14 7.78
C CYS A 232 -2.47 2.57 8.67
N ILE A 233 -1.69 3.46 9.26
CA ILE A 233 -0.75 3.19 10.34
C ILE A 233 -1.06 4.13 11.49
N ARG A 234 -1.25 3.58 12.68
CA ARG A 234 -1.39 4.38 13.91
C ARG A 234 -0.01 4.58 14.54
N SER A 235 0.25 5.78 15.09
CA SER A 235 1.50 6.07 15.80
C SER A 235 1.71 5.13 17.00
N PRO A 236 2.96 4.86 17.43
CA PRO A 236 3.24 3.96 18.55
C PRO A 236 2.58 4.38 19.86
N ASP A 237 2.45 5.69 20.12
CA ASP A 237 1.73 6.22 21.27
C ASP A 237 0.20 6.19 21.09
N GLY A 238 -0.26 5.83 19.88
CA GLY A 238 -1.64 5.73 19.48
C GLY A 238 -2.35 7.07 19.30
N SER A 239 -1.66 8.22 19.34
CA SER A 239 -2.28 9.55 19.28
C SER A 239 -2.59 10.03 17.86
N LYS A 240 -1.91 9.49 16.84
CA LYS A 240 -2.02 9.94 15.46
C LYS A 240 -2.31 8.79 14.49
N LEU A 241 -2.93 9.13 13.38
CA LEU A 241 -3.10 8.24 12.23
C LEU A 241 -2.32 8.79 11.04
N ALA A 242 -1.62 7.92 10.33
CA ALA A 242 -1.07 8.18 9.00
C ALA A 242 -1.80 7.31 7.99
N VAL A 243 -2.32 7.89 6.91
CA VAL A 243 -2.91 7.14 5.81
C VAL A 243 -2.01 7.30 4.59
N LEU A 244 -1.40 6.18 4.17
CA LEU A 244 -0.55 6.08 3.00
C LEU A 244 -1.43 5.83 1.78
N LEU A 245 -1.15 6.53 0.69
CA LEU A 245 -2.02 6.64 -0.47
C LEU A 245 -1.22 6.45 -1.76
N ARG A 246 -1.64 5.51 -2.58
CA ARG A 246 -1.18 5.38 -3.96
C ARG A 246 -1.54 6.65 -4.75
N GLU A 247 -0.62 7.14 -5.59
CA GLU A 247 -0.90 8.13 -6.62
C GLU A 247 -1.12 7.42 -7.96
N ASN A 248 -2.38 7.35 -8.41
CA ASN A 248 -2.78 6.51 -9.54
C ASN A 248 -2.35 7.02 -10.92
N SER A 249 -2.11 8.33 -11.06
CA SER A 249 -1.68 8.92 -12.35
C SER A 249 -0.21 8.71 -12.67
N ARG A 250 0.60 8.26 -11.69
CA ARG A 250 2.06 8.02 -11.81
C ARG A 250 2.85 9.27 -12.19
N ARG A 251 2.34 10.45 -11.82
CA ARG A 251 3.04 11.71 -12.01
C ARG A 251 3.86 12.12 -10.78
N LYS A 252 3.48 11.60 -9.60
CA LYS A 252 4.06 11.91 -8.29
C LYS A 252 4.29 10.63 -7.50
N ASN A 253 5.08 10.74 -6.42
CA ASN A 253 5.21 9.68 -5.44
C ASN A 253 3.86 9.38 -4.75
N SER A 254 3.79 8.26 -4.04
CA SER A 254 2.71 8.02 -3.08
C SER A 254 2.65 9.14 -2.06
N HIS A 255 1.49 9.34 -1.45
CA HIS A 255 1.26 10.43 -0.50
C HIS A 255 0.89 9.90 0.88
N VAL A 256 0.99 10.76 1.87
CA VAL A 256 0.50 10.53 3.22
C VAL A 256 -0.32 11.71 3.70
N ILE A 257 -1.41 11.42 4.43
CA ILE A 257 -2.19 12.39 5.21
C ILE A 257 -2.20 11.96 6.67
N PHE A 258 -2.23 12.91 7.59
CA PHE A 258 -2.22 12.66 9.02
C PHE A 258 -3.47 13.19 9.69
N SER A 259 -3.90 12.51 10.77
CA SER A 259 -4.96 12.98 11.67
C SER A 259 -4.50 12.83 13.12
N GLU A 260 -4.80 13.83 13.95
CA GLU A 260 -4.53 13.87 15.39
C GLU A 260 -5.84 13.84 16.22
N ASP A 261 -6.99 13.65 15.58
CA ASP A 261 -8.32 13.73 16.18
C ASP A 261 -9.24 12.57 15.81
N GLU A 262 -8.63 11.38 15.62
CA GLU A 262 -9.34 10.14 15.26
C GLU A 262 -10.08 10.25 13.90
N GLY A 263 -9.42 10.89 12.93
CA GLY A 263 -9.93 10.99 11.56
C GLY A 263 -11.03 12.01 11.35
N LYS A 264 -11.27 12.95 12.30
CA LYS A 264 -12.22 14.05 12.09
C LYS A 264 -11.66 15.05 11.08
N THR A 265 -10.38 15.44 11.26
CA THR A 265 -9.66 16.32 10.35
C THR A 265 -8.38 15.66 9.85
N TRP A 266 -7.88 16.13 8.69
CA TRP A 266 -6.71 15.59 8.01
C TRP A 266 -5.80 16.71 7.49
N THR A 267 -4.50 16.46 7.50
CA THR A 267 -3.54 17.37 6.85
C THR A 267 -3.71 17.37 5.35
N ALA A 268 -3.15 18.38 4.68
CA ALA A 268 -2.95 18.32 3.23
C ALA A 268 -2.05 17.11 2.86
N PRO A 269 -2.28 16.45 1.70
CA PRO A 269 -1.43 15.36 1.25
C PRO A 269 0.01 15.80 1.02
N ARG A 270 0.96 15.01 1.50
CA ARG A 270 2.40 15.18 1.32
C ARG A 270 3.00 13.97 0.62
N GLU A 271 3.90 14.16 -0.33
CA GLU A 271 4.59 13.06 -1.00
C GLU A 271 5.46 12.26 -0.01
N LEU A 272 5.42 10.93 -0.15
CA LEU A 272 6.30 9.99 0.52
C LEU A 272 7.66 9.90 -0.21
N PRO A 273 8.72 9.40 0.44
CA PRO A 273 9.98 9.12 -0.22
C PRO A 273 9.79 8.06 -1.32
N LEU A 274 10.71 8.04 -2.29
CA LEU A 274 10.65 7.09 -3.39
C LEU A 274 10.68 5.62 -2.90
N SER A 275 11.43 5.34 -1.84
CA SER A 275 11.53 4.01 -1.22
C SER A 275 10.19 3.49 -0.67
N LEU A 276 9.27 4.39 -0.26
CA LEU A 276 7.93 4.04 0.23
C LEU A 276 6.83 4.42 -0.79
N THR A 277 7.19 4.49 -2.07
CA THR A 277 6.25 4.80 -3.15
C THR A 277 5.82 3.54 -3.88
N GLY A 278 4.52 3.34 -4.02
CA GLY A 278 3.94 2.19 -4.71
C GLY A 278 2.43 2.06 -4.53
N ASP A 279 1.92 0.85 -4.61
CA ASP A 279 0.49 0.55 -4.60
C ASP A 279 0.11 -0.33 -3.42
N ARG A 280 -1.02 -0.01 -2.77
CA ARG A 280 -1.64 -0.83 -1.72
C ARG A 280 -0.71 -1.10 -0.53
N HIS A 281 -0.35 -0.05 0.19
CA HIS A 281 0.47 -0.13 1.39
C HIS A 281 -0.28 -0.85 2.52
N THR A 282 0.33 -1.90 3.06
CA THR A 282 -0.17 -2.60 4.25
C THR A 282 1.01 -2.88 5.16
N GLY A 283 0.94 -2.48 6.42
CA GLY A 283 2.07 -2.61 7.33
C GLY A 283 1.67 -2.91 8.76
N LYS A 284 2.64 -3.45 9.51
CA LYS A 284 2.55 -3.70 10.96
C LYS A 284 3.87 -3.41 11.63
N TYR A 285 3.78 -3.16 12.93
CA TYR A 285 4.95 -3.01 13.80
C TYR A 285 5.53 -4.37 14.19
N SER A 286 6.85 -4.44 14.20
CA SER A 286 7.64 -5.42 14.94
C SER A 286 7.64 -5.09 16.43
N ALA A 287 8.00 -6.06 17.26
CA ALA A 287 8.14 -5.89 18.71
C ALA A 287 9.20 -4.83 19.09
N ASP A 288 10.18 -4.57 18.23
CA ASP A 288 11.21 -3.55 18.43
C ASP A 288 10.76 -2.13 18.06
N GLY A 289 9.52 -1.97 17.57
CA GLY A 289 8.93 -0.69 17.20
C GLY A 289 9.18 -0.25 15.75
N ARG A 290 9.90 -1.05 14.97
CA ARG A 290 10.02 -0.81 13.52
C ARG A 290 8.76 -1.25 12.78
N LEU A 291 8.52 -0.62 11.65
CA LEU A 291 7.45 -0.94 10.70
C LEU A 291 8.00 -1.75 9.53
N LEU A 292 7.30 -2.80 9.15
CA LEU A 292 7.41 -3.39 7.83
C LEU A 292 6.13 -3.03 7.06
N ILE A 293 6.27 -2.32 5.94
CA ILE A 293 5.16 -1.93 5.07
C ILE A 293 5.35 -2.59 3.71
N SER A 294 4.48 -3.53 3.36
CA SER A 294 4.50 -4.24 2.08
C SER A 294 3.61 -3.54 1.05
N PHE A 295 4.06 -3.52 -0.20
CA PHE A 295 3.35 -2.90 -1.32
C PHE A 295 3.90 -3.38 -2.67
N ARG A 296 3.20 -3.07 -3.76
CA ARG A 296 3.76 -3.21 -5.11
C ARG A 296 4.66 -2.03 -5.43
N CYS A 297 5.91 -2.31 -5.82
CA CYS A 297 6.82 -1.29 -6.31
C CYS A 297 6.31 -0.70 -7.62
N ASN A 298 5.88 0.55 -7.62
CA ASN A 298 5.36 1.22 -8.81
C ASN A 298 5.58 2.73 -8.71
N SER A 299 6.67 3.17 -9.33
CA SER A 299 7.15 4.54 -9.25
C SER A 299 6.47 5.48 -10.23
N PRO A 300 6.57 6.79 -10.03
CA PRO A 300 6.29 7.77 -11.07
C PRO A 300 7.11 7.47 -12.33
N THR A 301 6.51 7.69 -13.50
CA THR A 301 7.13 7.37 -14.79
C THR A 301 8.52 7.99 -14.96
N ALA A 302 8.73 9.20 -14.44
CA ALA A 302 10.01 9.90 -14.49
C ALA A 302 11.09 9.26 -13.60
N SER A 303 10.71 8.55 -12.55
CA SER A 303 11.62 7.98 -11.53
C SER A 303 11.91 6.49 -11.70
N ARG A 304 11.27 5.81 -12.66
CA ARG A 304 11.43 4.35 -12.85
C ARG A 304 12.85 3.94 -13.21
N LYS A 305 13.57 4.79 -13.95
CA LYS A 305 14.96 4.56 -14.27
C LYS A 305 15.82 4.71 -13.01
N GLY A 306 16.44 3.62 -12.59
CA GLY A 306 17.34 3.61 -11.41
C GLY A 306 16.67 3.24 -10.08
N ARG A 307 15.37 2.95 -10.07
CA ARG A 307 14.74 2.34 -8.90
C ARG A 307 14.88 0.82 -8.97
N PRO A 308 15.41 0.17 -7.95
CA PRO A 308 15.43 -1.29 -7.88
C PRO A 308 14.02 -1.84 -7.72
N PHE A 309 13.78 -3.07 -8.19
CA PHE A 309 12.57 -3.87 -7.95
C PHE A 309 11.26 -3.30 -8.54
N GLU A 310 11.37 -2.45 -9.56
CA GLU A 310 10.20 -1.84 -10.20
C GLU A 310 9.28 -2.90 -10.81
N GLY A 311 8.03 -2.93 -10.36
CA GLY A 311 7.01 -3.92 -10.76
C GLY A 311 6.89 -5.10 -9.81
N ASP A 312 7.79 -5.24 -8.82
CA ASP A 312 7.88 -6.39 -7.94
C ASP A 312 7.08 -6.22 -6.63
N TRP A 313 7.00 -7.30 -5.89
CA TRP A 313 6.51 -7.36 -4.53
C TRP A 313 7.62 -6.99 -3.55
N VAL A 314 7.41 -5.87 -2.85
CA VAL A 314 8.43 -5.30 -1.98
C VAL A 314 7.88 -4.96 -0.59
N ALA A 315 8.80 -4.66 0.32
CA ALA A 315 8.51 -3.96 1.56
C ALA A 315 9.52 -2.82 1.78
N TRP A 316 9.07 -1.87 2.57
CA TRP A 316 9.86 -0.85 3.21
C TRP A 316 9.95 -1.17 4.71
N VAL A 317 11.14 -1.01 5.30
CA VAL A 317 11.37 -1.12 6.74
C VAL A 317 11.90 0.20 7.26
N GLY A 318 11.29 0.71 8.32
CA GLY A 318 11.65 1.97 8.94
C GLY A 318 10.83 2.21 10.21
N THR A 319 10.73 3.46 10.63
CA THR A 319 10.04 3.88 11.84
C THR A 319 8.84 4.78 11.53
N TRP A 320 7.99 5.03 12.53
CA TRP A 320 6.97 6.05 12.44
C TRP A 320 7.55 7.45 12.12
N ASP A 321 8.69 7.78 12.72
CA ASP A 321 9.36 9.06 12.52
C ASP A 321 9.86 9.23 11.08
N ASP A 322 10.29 8.16 10.43
CA ASP A 322 10.65 8.19 9.01
C ASP A 322 9.44 8.56 8.13
N ILE A 323 8.25 8.02 8.43
CA ILE A 323 7.02 8.42 7.74
C ILE A 323 6.71 9.89 8.01
N VAL A 324 6.79 10.34 9.26
CA VAL A 324 6.50 11.73 9.65
C VAL A 324 7.44 12.73 8.98
N HIS A 325 8.72 12.42 8.87
CA HIS A 325 9.73 13.32 8.32
C HIS A 325 10.02 13.10 6.83
N GLY A 326 9.54 11.98 6.26
CA GLY A 326 9.75 11.64 4.85
C GLY A 326 11.14 11.08 4.58
N HIS A 327 11.72 10.37 5.55
CA HIS A 327 13.00 9.69 5.38
C HIS A 327 12.84 8.41 4.56
N SER A 328 13.92 7.95 3.95
CA SER A 328 13.94 6.79 3.07
C SER A 328 13.73 5.45 3.80
N GLY A 329 13.81 5.45 5.14
CA GLY A 329 13.76 4.23 5.95
C GLY A 329 15.09 3.51 6.03
N GLN A 330 15.09 2.31 6.60
CA GLN A 330 16.28 1.51 6.86
C GLN A 330 16.59 0.56 5.70
N TYR A 331 15.60 -0.16 5.20
CA TYR A 331 15.72 -1.13 4.10
C TYR A 331 14.61 -0.99 3.08
N SER A 332 14.94 -1.35 1.82
CA SER A 332 13.98 -1.76 0.79
C SER A 332 14.17 -3.25 0.55
N VAL A 333 13.11 -4.04 0.70
CA VAL A 333 13.17 -5.49 0.62
C VAL A 333 12.36 -5.97 -0.57
N ARG A 334 12.96 -6.76 -1.48
CA ARG A 334 12.21 -7.51 -2.48
C ARG A 334 11.87 -8.89 -1.91
N PHE A 335 10.58 -9.19 -1.75
CA PHE A 335 10.14 -10.51 -1.35
C PHE A 335 10.22 -11.51 -2.50
N LYS A 336 9.76 -11.08 -3.68
CA LYS A 336 9.75 -11.89 -4.89
C LYS A 336 9.67 -11.00 -6.12
N ASP A 337 10.42 -11.35 -7.15
CA ASP A 337 10.28 -10.77 -8.48
C ASP A 337 8.97 -11.22 -9.14
N ASN A 338 8.40 -10.31 -9.91
CA ASN A 338 7.17 -10.54 -10.65
C ASN A 338 7.47 -10.58 -12.15
N THR A 339 7.28 -11.74 -12.77
CA THR A 339 7.63 -11.98 -14.18
C THR A 339 6.72 -11.27 -15.19
N LYS A 340 5.64 -10.61 -14.72
CA LYS A 340 4.65 -9.98 -15.60
C LYS A 340 4.29 -8.54 -15.22
N GLY A 341 5.16 -7.60 -15.54
CA GLY A 341 4.91 -6.17 -15.40
C GLY A 341 4.51 -5.77 -13.98
N TYR A 342 3.36 -5.11 -13.82
CA TYR A 342 2.86 -4.61 -12.54
C TYR A 342 1.68 -5.42 -11.99
N ASP A 343 1.48 -6.64 -12.43
CA ASP A 343 0.34 -7.46 -12.01
C ASP A 343 0.69 -8.33 -10.80
N THR A 344 0.83 -7.70 -9.66
CA THR A 344 1.12 -8.31 -8.36
C THR A 344 0.65 -7.42 -7.21
N THR A 345 0.73 -7.92 -6.04
CA THR A 345 0.71 -7.30 -4.71
C THR A 345 -0.55 -6.52 -4.34
N TYR A 346 -1.35 -7.17 -3.53
CA TYR A 346 -2.33 -6.62 -2.59
C TYR A 346 -2.10 -7.41 -1.30
N PRO A 347 -1.21 -6.95 -0.40
CA PRO A 347 -0.69 -7.81 0.64
C PRO A 347 -1.58 -7.87 1.88
N GLY A 348 -1.70 -9.08 2.45
CA GLY A 348 -1.96 -9.28 3.87
C GLY A 348 -0.62 -9.25 4.63
N VAL A 349 -0.59 -8.63 5.79
CA VAL A 349 0.59 -8.59 6.67
C VAL A 349 0.16 -8.98 8.07
N GLU A 350 0.70 -10.07 8.59
CA GLU A 350 0.48 -10.54 9.94
C GLU A 350 1.80 -10.63 10.70
N VAL A 351 1.75 -10.44 12.03
CA VAL A 351 2.89 -10.60 12.93
C VAL A 351 2.53 -11.63 13.99
N LEU A 352 3.28 -12.73 14.02
CA LEU A 352 3.10 -13.79 15.01
C LEU A 352 3.68 -13.37 16.37
N PRO A 353 3.30 -14.06 17.48
CA PRO A 353 3.79 -13.72 18.81
C PRO A 353 5.32 -13.79 18.99
N ASP A 354 6.02 -14.52 18.12
CA ASP A 354 7.48 -14.63 18.11
C ASP A 354 8.16 -13.58 17.21
N ASP A 355 7.41 -12.54 16.81
CA ASP A 355 7.82 -11.46 15.91
C ASP A 355 8.09 -11.89 14.46
N THR A 356 7.62 -13.07 14.05
CA THR A 356 7.66 -13.48 12.65
C THR A 356 6.60 -12.74 11.84
N PHE A 357 7.01 -12.00 10.84
CA PHE A 357 6.12 -11.47 9.82
C PHE A 357 5.72 -12.58 8.85
N VAL A 358 4.42 -12.68 8.57
CA VAL A 358 3.84 -13.50 7.51
C VAL A 358 3.19 -12.55 6.52
N VAL A 359 3.85 -12.31 5.41
CA VAL A 359 3.38 -11.40 4.36
C VAL A 359 2.87 -12.24 3.20
N THR A 360 1.62 -12.01 2.78
CA THR A 360 0.92 -12.86 1.81
C THR A 360 0.40 -12.02 0.67
N THR A 361 0.70 -12.41 -0.57
CA THR A 361 0.13 -11.74 -1.74
C THR A 361 0.06 -12.68 -2.95
N TYR A 362 -0.33 -12.13 -4.10
CA TYR A 362 -0.35 -12.81 -5.38
C TYR A 362 0.66 -12.19 -6.35
N GLY A 363 1.03 -12.94 -7.37
CA GLY A 363 1.84 -12.46 -8.48
C GLY A 363 2.16 -13.57 -9.48
N HIS A 364 2.77 -13.18 -10.58
CA HIS A 364 3.30 -14.08 -11.60
C HIS A 364 4.73 -14.49 -11.21
N TRP A 365 4.83 -15.46 -10.30
CA TRP A 365 6.10 -15.88 -9.70
C TRP A 365 6.94 -16.81 -10.60
N ILE A 366 6.33 -17.36 -11.64
CA ILE A 366 6.94 -18.22 -12.63
C ILE A 366 6.54 -17.71 -14.01
N GLN A 367 7.51 -17.64 -14.92
CA GLN A 367 7.29 -17.17 -16.29
C GLN A 367 6.19 -18.01 -16.98
N ASP A 368 5.26 -17.33 -17.65
CA ASP A 368 4.14 -17.90 -18.42
C ASP A 368 3.10 -18.67 -17.60
N GLU A 369 3.17 -18.60 -16.28
CA GLU A 369 2.13 -19.17 -15.41
C GLU A 369 1.08 -18.13 -14.97
N ALA A 370 -0.12 -18.63 -14.65
CA ALA A 370 -1.14 -17.82 -14.01
C ALA A 370 -0.68 -17.41 -12.59
N PRO A 371 -1.05 -16.22 -12.11
CA PRO A 371 -0.64 -15.76 -10.79
C PRO A 371 -1.30 -16.60 -9.70
N TYR A 372 -0.56 -16.80 -8.62
CA TYR A 372 -0.99 -17.56 -7.48
C TYR A 372 -0.60 -16.92 -6.14
N ILE A 373 -1.19 -17.40 -5.05
CA ILE A 373 -1.04 -16.84 -3.71
C ILE A 373 0.20 -17.43 -3.04
N LEU A 374 1.11 -16.53 -2.63
CA LEU A 374 2.37 -16.85 -1.96
C LEU A 374 2.48 -16.07 -0.65
N SER A 375 2.97 -16.71 0.40
CA SER A 375 3.41 -16.05 1.64
C SER A 375 4.93 -16.09 1.75
N VAL A 376 5.50 -15.02 2.30
CA VAL A 376 6.92 -14.98 2.72
C VAL A 376 6.96 -14.75 4.23
N ARG A 377 7.84 -15.49 4.92
CA ARG A 377 8.01 -15.45 6.38
C ARG A 377 9.41 -14.94 6.71
N LEU A 378 9.50 -13.98 7.64
CA LEU A 378 10.79 -13.41 8.08
C LEU A 378 10.65 -12.72 9.44
N LYS A 379 11.79 -12.46 10.07
CA LYS A 379 11.95 -11.52 11.20
C LYS A 379 12.80 -10.34 10.75
N LEU A 380 12.59 -9.14 11.32
CA LEU A 380 13.43 -7.99 10.97
C LEU A 380 14.89 -8.19 11.39
N SER A 381 15.16 -8.92 12.49
CA SER A 381 16.51 -9.29 12.89
C SER A 381 17.27 -10.10 11.83
N GLU A 382 16.56 -10.91 11.03
CA GLU A 382 17.18 -11.66 9.93
C GLU A 382 17.56 -10.76 8.74
N LEU A 383 16.85 -9.64 8.55
CA LEU A 383 17.23 -8.62 7.57
C LEU A 383 18.46 -7.83 8.04
N ASP A 384 18.56 -7.55 9.34
CA ASP A 384 19.74 -6.91 9.93
C ASP A 384 20.99 -7.74 9.70
N ASP A 385 20.87 -9.08 9.88
CA ASP A 385 21.97 -10.02 9.61
C ASP A 385 22.38 -10.03 8.13
N LEU A 386 21.39 -10.03 7.21
CA LEU A 386 21.66 -10.01 5.77
C LEU A 386 22.35 -8.69 5.34
N ALA A 387 21.90 -7.55 5.84
CA ALA A 387 22.51 -6.26 5.57
C ALA A 387 23.96 -6.18 6.07
N SER A 388 24.22 -6.65 7.30
CA SER A 388 25.56 -6.61 7.87
C SER A 388 26.58 -7.49 7.12
N HIS A 389 26.14 -8.55 6.43
CA HIS A 389 27.00 -9.38 5.59
C HIS A 389 27.30 -8.73 4.24
N SER A 390 26.39 -7.94 3.69
CA SER A 390 26.61 -7.24 2.42
C SER A 390 27.72 -6.18 2.49
N ASP A 391 27.95 -5.60 3.67
CA ASP A 391 29.01 -4.62 3.91
C ASP A 391 30.41 -5.24 4.08
N LEU A 392 30.49 -6.56 4.34
CA LEU A 392 31.76 -7.27 4.45
C LEU A 392 32.30 -7.76 3.10
N GLU A 393 31.45 -7.78 2.05
CA GLU A 393 31.82 -8.20 0.69
C GLU A 393 32.17 -7.03 -0.26
N LYS A 394 32.04 -5.78 0.21
CA LYS A 394 32.40 -4.55 -0.53
C LYS A 394 33.77 -4.04 -0.10
#